data_ccbd19cb58899f998c5953a7af73d05f
#
_entry.id   ccbd19cb58899f998c5953a7af73d05f
#
_cell.length_a   1.000
_cell.length_b   1.000
_cell.length_c   1.000
_cell.angle_alpha   90.00
_cell.angle_beta   90.00
_cell.angle_gamma   90.00
#
_symmetry.space_group_name_H-M   'P 1'
#
loop_
_entity.id
_entity.type
_entity.pdbx_description
1 polymer ?
#
loop_
_entity_poly.entity_id
_entity_poly.type
_entity_poly.pdbx_seq_one_letter_code
_entity_poly.pdbx_strand_id
1 'polypeptide(L)'
;MKKNWFHKFEQSSSKSQKIISTYNLLKKKFFLRKVSDSKSIFLDKEEINFLSNFFFENSSYSDQFLRVSNALSEGWACWVTLDDINFEWNFYLEPIDELSQIKHLLINNKFVFLSALREDNFFQKYLKKESLNIDLVMNFRSNFIENKILIYVPPRQMLPNNPMFTKNILDKSKKLIIFSKGLTLFLSDDVDLKLKFATELASIYGKRVLLENIPLFNNEILCASYTWWINNSYCIKSPEQIIIPLLPIPSVEEPINALTVSHNRNLSKDWFREFLLPEAIQKLERSISPLRKNAGKLIILDGRAHKRKWGRLILKSIQPSKQINYMLPYD
;
A
#
# COMPACT_ATOMS: atom_id res chain seq x y z
N MET A 1 12.34 10.72 4.41
CA MET A 1 13.60 11.36 4.83
C MET A 1 13.95 10.86 6.23
N LYS A 2 14.83 9.85 6.36
CA LYS A 2 15.30 9.35 7.67
C LYS A 2 16.46 10.22 8.13
N LYS A 3 16.30 11.02 9.15
CA LYS A 3 17.41 11.70 9.81
C LYS A 3 17.20 11.71 11.32
N ASN A 4 18.23 11.28 12.01
CA ASN A 4 18.40 11.24 13.46
C ASN A 4 18.50 12.68 14.02
N TRP A 5 17.39 13.40 14.10
CA TRP A 5 17.35 14.81 14.45
C TRP A 5 17.53 15.04 15.95
N PHE A 6 17.01 14.11 16.76
CA PHE A 6 17.02 14.26 18.20
C PHE A 6 18.38 13.96 18.84
N HIS A 7 19.14 13.00 18.32
CA HIS A 7 20.45 12.65 18.88
C HIS A 7 21.54 13.72 18.62
N LYS A 8 21.49 14.36 17.45
CA LYS A 8 22.39 15.49 17.14
C LYS A 8 22.09 16.73 17.98
N PHE A 9 20.89 16.82 18.53
CA PHE A 9 20.43 17.93 19.33
C PHE A 9 20.94 17.89 20.75
N GLU A 10 21.03 16.72 21.38
CA GLU A 10 21.61 16.53 22.71
C GLU A 10 23.12 16.87 22.73
N GLN A 11 23.80 16.78 21.61
CA GLN A 11 25.25 17.07 21.53
C GLN A 11 25.59 18.55 21.31
N SER A 12 24.64 19.42 20.99
CA SER A 12 24.89 20.86 20.79
C SER A 12 24.54 21.67 22.05
N SER A 13 25.44 21.68 23.02
CA SER A 13 25.27 22.18 24.39
C SER A 13 25.19 23.70 24.59
N SER A 14 24.92 24.51 23.57
CA SER A 14 24.93 25.98 23.72
C SER A 14 23.57 26.68 23.41
N LYS A 15 22.43 25.97 23.53
CA LYS A 15 21.15 26.52 23.10
C LYS A 15 20.24 26.95 24.25
N SER A 16 19.45 27.99 24.01
CA SER A 16 18.61 28.66 25.02
C SER A 16 17.74 27.68 25.82
N GLN A 17 17.59 27.89 27.12
CA GLN A 17 16.74 27.10 28.01
C GLN A 17 15.31 26.88 27.48
N LYS A 18 14.80 27.83 26.69
CA LYS A 18 13.49 27.77 26.05
C LYS A 18 13.39 26.63 25.03
N ILE A 19 14.47 26.40 24.26
CA ILE A 19 14.55 25.32 23.25
C ILE A 19 14.56 23.96 23.95
N ILE A 20 15.35 23.82 25.02
CA ILE A 20 15.46 22.59 25.79
C ILE A 20 14.12 22.24 26.48
N SER A 21 13.44 23.23 27.05
CA SER A 21 12.16 23.03 27.73
C SER A 21 11.09 22.54 26.76
N THR A 22 11.07 23.09 25.55
CA THR A 22 10.08 22.74 24.54
C THR A 22 10.36 21.39 23.87
N TYR A 23 11.62 21.07 23.64
CA TYR A 23 12.04 19.72 23.24
C TYR A 23 11.56 18.67 24.25
N ASN A 24 11.80 18.90 25.54
CA ASN A 24 11.35 18.00 26.59
C ASN A 24 9.82 17.87 26.68
N LEU A 25 9.11 18.94 26.39
CA LEU A 25 7.64 18.96 26.37
C LEU A 25 7.10 18.14 25.19
N LEU A 26 7.67 18.27 24.00
CA LEU A 26 7.34 17.44 22.83
C LEU A 26 7.69 15.97 23.07
N LYS A 27 8.88 15.69 23.57
CA LYS A 27 9.33 14.33 23.93
C LYS A 27 8.36 13.67 24.91
N LYS A 28 7.94 14.41 25.96
CA LYS A 28 6.95 13.94 26.93
C LYS A 28 5.57 13.72 26.27
N LYS A 29 5.13 14.63 25.42
CA LYS A 29 3.84 14.53 24.71
C LYS A 29 3.81 13.34 23.77
N PHE A 30 4.89 13.09 23.01
CA PHE A 30 5.03 11.95 22.14
C PHE A 30 5.13 10.63 22.90
N PHE A 31 5.86 10.62 23.99
CA PHE A 31 5.96 9.43 24.85
C PHE A 31 4.63 9.05 25.48
N LEU A 32 3.85 10.03 25.96
CA LEU A 32 2.52 9.80 26.52
C LEU A 32 1.53 9.30 25.48
N ARG A 33 1.61 9.79 24.24
CA ARG A 33 0.76 9.31 23.13
C ARG A 33 1.16 7.90 22.66
N LYS A 34 2.43 7.53 22.74
CA LYS A 34 2.90 6.17 22.40
C LYS A 34 2.31 5.10 23.31
N VAL A 35 2.07 5.41 24.56
CA VAL A 35 1.46 4.48 25.54
C VAL A 35 0.02 4.08 25.15
N SER A 36 -0.61 4.78 24.17
CA SER A 36 -1.96 4.50 23.65
C SER A 36 -2.00 3.64 22.37
N ASP A 37 -1.05 2.72 22.16
CA ASP A 37 -1.01 1.71 21.08
C ASP A 37 -0.92 2.23 19.62
N SER A 38 -0.77 3.51 19.37
CA SER A 38 -0.60 4.00 18.00
C SER A 38 0.87 3.99 17.58
N LYS A 39 1.20 3.23 16.52
CA LYS A 39 2.56 3.22 15.91
C LYS A 39 2.95 4.58 15.33
N SER A 40 2.01 5.48 15.11
CA SER A 40 2.20 6.80 14.51
C SER A 40 1.41 7.87 15.26
N ILE A 41 1.99 9.06 15.35
CA ILE A 41 1.41 10.22 16.02
C ILE A 41 1.25 11.33 14.99
N PHE A 42 0.01 11.77 14.76
CA PHE A 42 -0.26 12.93 13.91
C PHE A 42 0.13 14.21 14.62
N LEU A 43 0.72 15.12 13.85
CA LEU A 43 1.03 16.45 14.31
C LEU A 43 -0.09 17.41 13.93
N ASP A 44 -0.56 18.19 14.89
CA ASP A 44 -1.50 19.27 14.64
C ASP A 44 -0.78 20.55 14.12
N LYS A 45 -1.55 21.53 13.66
CA LYS A 45 -1.00 22.77 13.10
C LYS A 45 -0.14 23.55 14.11
N GLU A 46 -0.47 23.50 15.38
CA GLU A 46 0.29 24.21 16.43
C GLU A 46 1.65 23.50 16.67
N GLU A 47 1.64 22.17 16.71
CA GLU A 47 2.85 21.36 16.84
C GLU A 47 3.79 21.55 15.65
N ILE A 48 3.22 21.64 14.45
CA ILE A 48 3.96 21.86 13.21
C ILE A 48 4.56 23.28 13.17
N ASN A 49 3.78 24.30 13.48
CA ASN A 49 4.26 25.66 13.57
C ASN A 49 5.36 25.81 14.63
N PHE A 50 5.18 25.11 15.74
CA PHE A 50 6.17 25.08 16.79
C PHE A 50 7.48 24.43 16.31
N LEU A 51 7.41 23.27 15.66
CA LEU A 51 8.57 22.62 15.05
C LEU A 51 9.20 23.49 13.97
N SER A 52 8.41 24.18 13.15
CA SER A 52 8.87 25.13 12.15
C SER A 52 9.72 26.23 12.77
N ASN A 53 9.21 26.93 13.79
CA ASN A 53 9.93 28.00 14.47
C ASN A 53 11.20 27.51 15.13
N PHE A 54 11.14 26.32 15.74
CA PHE A 54 12.29 25.68 16.36
C PHE A 54 13.42 25.39 15.36
N PHE A 55 13.11 24.91 14.16
CA PHE A 55 14.11 24.61 13.14
C PHE A 55 14.57 25.86 12.40
N PHE A 56 13.71 26.88 12.32
CA PHE A 56 14.07 28.17 11.69
C PHE A 56 15.17 28.91 12.50
N GLU A 57 15.11 28.84 13.82
CA GLU A 57 16.13 29.41 14.70
C GLU A 57 17.48 28.67 14.62
N ASN A 58 17.53 27.51 13.97
CA ASN A 58 18.71 26.68 13.81
C ASN A 58 19.16 26.62 12.35
N SER A 59 19.96 27.57 11.94
CA SER A 59 20.35 27.91 10.55
C SER A 59 20.84 26.76 9.65
N SER A 60 21.31 25.65 10.18
CA SER A 60 21.76 24.49 9.37
C SER A 60 20.65 23.65 8.74
N TYR A 61 19.39 23.90 9.10
CA TYR A 61 18.25 23.11 8.66
C TYR A 61 17.11 23.94 8.06
N SER A 62 17.29 25.27 7.97
CA SER A 62 16.25 26.24 7.60
C SER A 62 15.58 25.97 6.26
N ASP A 63 16.35 25.64 5.22
CA ASP A 63 15.80 25.47 3.86
C ASP A 63 14.89 24.25 3.71
N GLN A 64 15.25 23.16 4.38
CA GLN A 64 14.43 21.94 4.33
C GLN A 64 13.14 22.10 5.12
N PHE A 65 13.19 22.85 6.22
CA PHE A 65 12.04 23.07 7.08
C PHE A 65 11.12 24.21 6.58
N LEU A 66 11.65 25.20 5.91
CA LEU A 66 10.86 26.18 5.15
C LEU A 66 10.00 25.51 4.08
N ARG A 67 10.56 24.52 3.38
CA ARG A 67 9.79 23.69 2.44
C ARG A 67 8.69 22.90 3.13
N VAL A 68 8.99 22.34 4.31
CA VAL A 68 8.02 21.62 5.15
C VAL A 68 6.91 22.56 5.65
N SER A 69 7.26 23.73 6.18
CA SER A 69 6.31 24.72 6.69
C SER A 69 5.36 25.23 5.59
N ASN A 70 5.90 25.55 4.42
CA ASN A 70 5.10 25.96 3.27
C ASN A 70 4.20 24.81 2.77
N ALA A 71 4.72 23.60 2.71
CA ALA A 71 3.97 22.43 2.31
C ALA A 71 2.77 22.14 3.25
N LEU A 72 2.92 22.35 4.54
CA LEU A 72 1.86 22.12 5.52
C LEU A 72 0.70 23.11 5.44
N SER A 73 0.95 24.33 4.93
CA SER A 73 -0.12 25.28 4.63
C SER A 73 -0.96 24.86 3.40
N GLU A 74 -0.46 23.94 2.58
CA GLU A 74 -0.99 23.58 1.27
C GLU A 74 -1.65 22.17 1.19
N GLY A 75 -2.07 21.61 2.30
CA GLY A 75 -2.79 20.32 2.29
C GLY A 75 -1.86 19.11 2.34
N TRP A 76 -0.76 19.22 3.07
CA TRP A 76 0.12 18.10 3.39
C TRP A 76 -0.24 17.47 4.74
N ALA A 77 0.07 16.19 4.86
CA ALA A 77 -0.03 15.42 6.08
C ALA A 77 1.33 15.31 6.76
N CYS A 78 1.37 15.48 8.08
CA CYS A 78 2.58 15.29 8.86
C CYS A 78 2.33 14.33 10.02
N TRP A 79 3.17 13.33 10.16
CA TRP A 79 3.13 12.41 11.30
C TRP A 79 4.53 11.98 11.73
N VAL A 80 4.60 11.41 12.91
CA VAL A 80 5.84 10.94 13.53
C VAL A 80 5.68 9.48 13.91
N THR A 81 6.70 8.68 13.66
CA THR A 81 6.80 7.31 14.17
C THR A 81 8.04 7.18 15.04
N LEU A 82 7.97 6.34 16.06
CA LEU A 82 9.16 5.95 16.84
C LEU A 82 9.66 4.60 16.31
N ASP A 83 10.94 4.56 15.94
CA ASP A 83 11.63 3.30 15.68
C ASP A 83 11.99 2.64 17.04
N ASP A 84 11.36 1.51 17.32
CA ASP A 84 11.52 0.80 18.60
C ASP A 84 12.91 0.16 18.76
N ILE A 85 13.62 -0.06 17.66
CA ILE A 85 14.96 -0.67 17.69
C ILE A 85 16.03 0.37 18.01
N ASN A 86 15.95 1.53 17.35
CA ASN A 86 16.96 2.57 17.45
C ASN A 86 16.52 3.71 18.38
N PHE A 87 15.31 3.68 18.91
CA PHE A 87 14.68 4.78 19.66
C PHE A 87 14.71 6.13 18.93
N GLU A 88 14.63 6.08 17.59
CA GLU A 88 14.67 7.26 16.73
C GLU A 88 13.28 7.70 16.30
N TRP A 89 13.06 9.01 16.31
CA TRP A 89 11.85 9.60 15.77
C TRP A 89 12.02 9.85 14.28
N ASN A 90 11.11 9.27 13.48
CA ASN A 90 11.03 9.51 12.05
C ASN A 90 9.86 10.45 11.75
N PHE A 91 10.14 11.56 11.08
CA PHE A 91 9.14 12.50 10.61
C PHE A 91 8.78 12.18 9.15
N TYR A 92 7.49 12.12 8.89
CA TYR A 92 6.93 11.89 7.56
C TYR A 92 6.12 13.09 7.14
N LEU A 93 6.26 13.44 5.89
CA LEU A 93 5.52 14.51 5.25
C LEU A 93 5.09 14.02 3.88
N GLU A 94 3.79 13.96 3.65
CA GLU A 94 3.20 13.53 2.38
C GLU A 94 2.02 14.42 2.00
N PRO A 95 1.82 14.74 0.72
CA PRO A 95 0.65 15.49 0.29
C PRO A 95 -0.62 14.64 0.42
N ILE A 96 -1.71 15.24 0.90
CA ILE A 96 -3.03 14.58 0.95
C ILE A 96 -3.61 14.42 -0.45
N ASP A 97 -3.31 15.36 -1.34
CA ASP A 97 -3.64 15.30 -2.76
C ASP A 97 -2.37 15.54 -3.61
N GLU A 98 -1.80 14.44 -4.09
CA GLU A 98 -0.55 14.48 -4.85
C GLU A 98 -0.68 15.24 -6.17
N LEU A 99 -1.84 15.16 -6.84
CA LEU A 99 -2.02 15.80 -8.13
C LEU A 99 -2.10 17.32 -8.01
N SER A 100 -2.73 17.83 -6.94
CA SER A 100 -2.79 19.27 -6.69
C SER A 100 -1.39 19.89 -6.59
N GLN A 101 -0.44 19.15 -6.02
CA GLN A 101 0.93 19.61 -5.82
C GLN A 101 1.73 19.72 -7.12
N ILE A 102 1.46 18.84 -8.09
CA ILE A 102 2.15 18.87 -9.39
C ILE A 102 1.35 19.57 -10.48
N LYS A 103 0.13 20.03 -10.18
CA LYS A 103 -0.79 20.63 -11.14
C LYS A 103 -0.15 21.79 -11.92
N HIS A 104 0.58 22.67 -11.26
CA HIS A 104 1.26 23.80 -11.89
C HIS A 104 2.31 23.35 -12.91
N LEU A 105 2.98 22.21 -12.67
CA LEU A 105 3.91 21.61 -13.62
C LEU A 105 3.15 21.05 -14.81
N LEU A 106 2.00 20.40 -14.57
CA LEU A 106 1.18 19.79 -15.62
C LEU A 106 0.55 20.82 -16.56
N ILE A 107 0.17 22.00 -16.06
CA ILE A 107 -0.40 23.07 -16.88
C ILE A 107 0.66 23.72 -17.79
N ASN A 108 1.88 23.88 -17.29
CA ASN A 108 2.91 24.65 -17.96
C ASN A 108 3.82 23.81 -18.88
N ASN A 109 3.66 22.48 -18.91
CA ASN A 109 4.53 21.59 -19.68
C ASN A 109 3.72 20.57 -20.46
N LYS A 110 4.37 19.92 -21.45
CA LYS A 110 3.81 18.76 -22.14
C LYS A 110 4.14 17.49 -21.38
N PHE A 111 3.13 16.67 -21.12
CA PHE A 111 3.28 15.43 -20.36
C PHE A 111 2.77 14.22 -21.14
N VAL A 112 3.42 13.10 -20.91
CA VAL A 112 2.97 11.78 -21.34
C VAL A 112 2.79 10.91 -20.11
N PHE A 113 1.55 10.51 -19.83
CA PHE A 113 1.25 9.54 -18.78
C PHE A 113 1.26 8.13 -19.35
N LEU A 114 2.08 7.26 -18.79
CA LEU A 114 2.12 5.84 -19.12
C LEU A 114 1.46 5.05 -18.00
N SER A 115 0.46 4.26 -18.33
CA SER A 115 -0.24 3.41 -17.39
C SER A 115 -0.31 1.97 -17.88
N ALA A 116 -0.08 1.02 -16.98
CA ALA A 116 -0.32 -0.41 -17.24
C ALA A 116 -1.77 -0.84 -16.94
N LEU A 117 -2.61 0.09 -16.50
CA LEU A 117 -4.01 -0.16 -16.16
C LEU A 117 -4.86 -0.21 -17.45
N ARG A 118 -5.82 -1.14 -17.50
CA ARG A 118 -6.60 -1.40 -18.71
C ARG A 118 -7.66 -0.35 -19.01
N GLU A 119 -8.33 0.14 -17.97
CA GLU A 119 -9.40 1.14 -18.10
C GLU A 119 -9.18 2.23 -17.06
N ASP A 120 -8.46 3.26 -17.44
CA ASP A 120 -8.19 4.37 -16.53
C ASP A 120 -9.23 5.50 -16.66
N ASN A 121 -10.51 5.12 -16.67
CA ASN A 121 -11.60 6.09 -16.58
C ASN A 121 -11.57 6.89 -15.27
N PHE A 122 -10.97 6.33 -14.23
CA PHE A 122 -10.85 6.99 -12.93
C PHE A 122 -9.81 8.12 -13.00
N PHE A 123 -8.62 7.85 -13.50
CA PHE A 123 -7.56 8.86 -13.65
C PHE A 123 -7.96 9.98 -14.60
N GLN A 124 -8.61 9.63 -15.74
CA GLN A 124 -9.13 10.63 -16.66
C GLN A 124 -10.20 11.52 -16.03
N LYS A 125 -11.12 10.94 -15.24
CA LYS A 125 -12.13 11.70 -14.49
C LYS A 125 -11.48 12.61 -13.46
N TYR A 126 -10.44 12.12 -12.78
CA TYR A 126 -9.70 12.87 -11.78
C TYR A 126 -8.97 14.05 -12.42
N LEU A 127 -8.24 13.85 -13.52
CA LEU A 127 -7.61 14.93 -14.27
C LEU A 127 -8.61 16.00 -14.76
N LYS A 128 -9.75 15.56 -15.29
CA LYS A 128 -10.84 16.48 -15.70
C LYS A 128 -11.38 17.30 -14.53
N LYS A 129 -11.54 16.68 -13.35
CA LYS A 129 -12.00 17.36 -12.14
C LYS A 129 -11.02 18.45 -11.70
N GLU A 130 -9.72 18.22 -11.90
CA GLU A 130 -8.67 19.18 -11.66
C GLU A 130 -8.47 20.20 -12.81
N SER A 131 -9.40 20.24 -13.78
CA SER A 131 -9.34 21.11 -14.96
C SER A 131 -8.09 20.89 -15.81
N LEU A 132 -7.56 19.68 -15.81
CA LEU A 132 -6.46 19.26 -16.69
C LEU A 132 -7.03 18.56 -17.91
N ASN A 133 -6.81 19.14 -19.08
CA ASN A 133 -7.27 18.56 -20.35
C ASN A 133 -6.29 17.49 -20.82
N ILE A 134 -6.85 16.42 -21.36
CA ILE A 134 -6.09 15.34 -22.01
C ILE A 134 -6.35 15.46 -23.49
N ASP A 135 -5.31 15.79 -24.25
CA ASP A 135 -5.42 16.00 -25.70
C ASP A 135 -5.53 14.66 -26.44
N LEU A 136 -4.83 13.63 -25.97
CA LEU A 136 -4.80 12.32 -26.62
C LEU A 136 -4.77 11.18 -25.61
N VAL A 137 -5.63 10.19 -25.80
CA VAL A 137 -5.61 8.93 -25.05
C VAL A 137 -5.39 7.79 -26.03
N MET A 138 -4.29 7.07 -25.86
CA MET A 138 -3.95 5.91 -26.68
C MET A 138 -3.99 4.63 -25.84
N ASN A 139 -4.81 3.68 -26.26
CA ASN A 139 -4.89 2.36 -25.64
C ASN A 139 -4.19 1.33 -26.54
N PHE A 140 -3.04 0.85 -26.09
CA PHE A 140 -2.33 -0.22 -26.80
C PHE A 140 -2.88 -1.57 -26.33
N ARG A 141 -3.52 -2.31 -27.25
CA ARG A 141 -3.91 -3.69 -26.99
C ARG A 141 -2.70 -4.58 -27.25
N SER A 142 -2.21 -5.25 -26.22
CA SER A 142 -1.22 -6.30 -26.42
C SER A 142 -1.91 -7.63 -26.75
N ASN A 143 -1.28 -8.47 -27.56
CA ASN A 143 -1.77 -9.81 -27.88
C ASN A 143 -1.94 -10.70 -26.62
N PHE A 144 -1.27 -10.34 -25.51
CA PHE A 144 -1.42 -11.02 -24.21
C PHE A 144 -2.78 -10.78 -23.52
N ILE A 145 -3.58 -9.82 -24.00
CA ILE A 145 -4.90 -9.53 -23.45
C ILE A 145 -5.91 -10.65 -23.75
N GLU A 146 -5.67 -11.46 -24.77
CA GLU A 146 -6.54 -12.57 -25.12
C GLU A 146 -6.47 -13.73 -24.14
N ASN A 147 -5.38 -13.86 -23.39
CA ASN A 147 -5.22 -14.90 -22.37
C ASN A 147 -6.09 -14.61 -21.15
N LYS A 148 -7.19 -15.34 -21.04
CA LYS A 148 -8.11 -15.22 -19.91
C LYS A 148 -7.45 -15.80 -18.65
N ILE A 149 -7.31 -14.98 -17.63
CA ILE A 149 -6.91 -15.46 -16.31
C ILE A 149 -8.01 -16.36 -15.76
N LEU A 150 -7.63 -17.50 -15.20
CA LEU A 150 -8.55 -18.37 -14.48
C LEU A 150 -8.73 -17.86 -13.06
N ILE A 151 -9.95 -17.44 -12.70
CA ILE A 151 -10.24 -16.93 -11.35
C ILE A 151 -10.99 -17.96 -10.54
N TYR A 152 -10.45 -18.27 -9.37
CA TYR A 152 -11.11 -19.10 -8.38
C TYR A 152 -11.37 -18.27 -7.12
N VAL A 153 -12.63 -18.12 -6.76
CA VAL A 153 -13.08 -17.52 -5.51
C VAL A 153 -13.96 -18.53 -4.82
N PRO A 154 -13.45 -19.24 -3.80
CA PRO A 154 -14.22 -20.30 -3.14
C PRO A 154 -15.55 -19.78 -2.63
N PRO A 155 -16.65 -20.56 -2.78
CA PRO A 155 -17.91 -20.25 -2.12
C PRO A 155 -17.72 -20.34 -0.58
N ARG A 156 -18.54 -19.64 0.18
CA ARG A 156 -18.53 -19.66 1.65
C ARG A 156 -17.21 -19.24 2.31
N GLN A 157 -16.41 -18.41 1.64
CA GLN A 157 -15.17 -17.91 2.21
C GLN A 157 -15.44 -17.04 3.44
N MET A 158 -14.57 -17.15 4.44
CA MET A 158 -14.67 -16.38 5.68
C MET A 158 -14.34 -14.91 5.46
N LEU A 159 -14.87 -14.04 6.31
CA LEU A 159 -14.47 -12.64 6.37
C LEU A 159 -13.20 -12.50 7.23
N PRO A 160 -12.35 -11.47 6.99
CA PRO A 160 -11.11 -11.26 7.73
C PRO A 160 -11.26 -11.12 9.25
N ASN A 161 -12.41 -10.65 9.72
CA ASN A 161 -12.70 -10.51 11.16
C ASN A 161 -13.09 -11.82 11.85
N ASN A 162 -13.17 -12.94 11.13
CA ASN A 162 -13.47 -14.23 11.74
C ASN A 162 -12.22 -14.82 12.42
N PRO A 163 -12.27 -15.27 13.68
CA PRO A 163 -11.11 -15.84 14.38
C PRO A 163 -10.45 -17.03 13.66
N MET A 164 -11.24 -17.81 12.90
CA MET A 164 -10.76 -18.96 12.13
C MET A 164 -10.24 -18.59 10.74
N PHE A 165 -10.26 -17.31 10.37
CA PHE A 165 -9.91 -16.84 9.03
C PHE A 165 -8.50 -17.28 8.61
N THR A 166 -7.49 -16.97 9.40
CA THR A 166 -6.09 -17.31 9.11
C THR A 166 -5.87 -18.80 8.94
N LYS A 167 -6.44 -19.63 9.84
CA LYS A 167 -6.34 -21.08 9.75
C LYS A 167 -7.01 -21.62 8.49
N ASN A 168 -8.22 -21.15 8.18
CA ASN A 168 -8.95 -21.57 6.98
C ASN A 168 -8.19 -21.24 5.69
N ILE A 169 -7.63 -20.02 5.59
CA ILE A 169 -6.84 -19.61 4.42
C ILE A 169 -5.59 -20.48 4.31
N LEU A 170 -4.88 -20.71 5.41
CA LEU A 170 -3.68 -21.54 5.40
C LEU A 170 -3.97 -22.96 4.92
N ASP A 171 -5.00 -23.60 5.44
CA ASP A 171 -5.39 -24.96 5.06
C ASP A 171 -5.77 -25.03 3.57
N LYS A 172 -6.50 -24.04 3.06
CA LYS A 172 -6.82 -23.96 1.62
C LYS A 172 -5.59 -23.71 0.78
N SER A 173 -4.70 -22.81 1.20
CA SER A 173 -3.46 -22.52 0.48
C SER A 173 -2.55 -23.74 0.38
N LYS A 174 -2.42 -24.53 1.46
CA LYS A 174 -1.67 -25.81 1.45
C LYS A 174 -2.20 -26.77 0.38
N LYS A 175 -3.52 -26.95 0.30
CA LYS A 175 -4.16 -27.79 -0.71
C LYS A 175 -3.90 -27.28 -2.14
N LEU A 176 -3.99 -25.98 -2.36
CA LEU A 176 -3.77 -25.35 -3.67
C LEU A 176 -2.31 -25.46 -4.15
N ILE A 177 -1.35 -25.36 -3.23
CA ILE A 177 0.08 -25.47 -3.52
C ILE A 177 0.45 -26.89 -3.96
N ILE A 178 -0.13 -27.92 -3.36
CA ILE A 178 0.12 -29.33 -3.71
C ILE A 178 -0.14 -29.59 -5.21
N PHE A 179 -1.14 -28.95 -5.79
CA PHE A 179 -1.53 -29.14 -7.19
C PHE A 179 -0.80 -28.20 -8.17
N SER A 180 0.06 -27.29 -7.66
CA SER A 180 0.85 -26.41 -8.51
C SER A 180 2.23 -26.98 -8.80
N LYS A 181 2.60 -26.99 -10.08
CA LYS A 181 3.93 -27.40 -10.55
C LYS A 181 4.86 -26.20 -10.81
N GLY A 182 4.29 -25.00 -10.92
CA GLY A 182 5.01 -23.78 -11.20
C GLY A 182 5.16 -22.89 -9.96
N LEU A 183 5.68 -21.69 -10.19
CA LEU A 183 5.83 -20.67 -9.16
C LEU A 183 4.44 -20.30 -8.58
N THR A 184 4.31 -20.46 -7.28
CA THR A 184 3.15 -20.01 -6.52
C THR A 184 3.49 -18.73 -5.78
N LEU A 185 2.72 -17.68 -6.02
CA LEU A 185 2.88 -16.40 -5.35
C LEU A 185 1.76 -16.20 -4.32
N PHE A 186 2.14 -15.88 -3.09
CA PHE A 186 1.24 -15.52 -2.00
C PHE A 186 1.42 -14.03 -1.70
N LEU A 187 0.37 -13.22 -1.92
CA LEU A 187 0.42 -11.77 -1.80
C LEU A 187 -0.38 -11.25 -0.61
N SER A 188 0.31 -10.57 0.31
CA SER A 188 -0.32 -9.86 1.42
C SER A 188 0.51 -8.67 1.88
N ASP A 189 -0.11 -7.48 2.05
CA ASP A 189 0.52 -6.34 2.70
C ASP A 189 0.45 -6.44 4.23
N ASP A 190 -0.41 -7.30 4.77
CA ASP A 190 -0.44 -7.65 6.20
C ASP A 190 0.84 -8.42 6.56
N VAL A 191 1.72 -7.78 7.32
CA VAL A 191 3.05 -8.30 7.67
C VAL A 191 2.93 -9.56 8.51
N ASP A 192 2.05 -9.57 9.51
CA ASP A 192 1.90 -10.69 10.43
C ASP A 192 1.32 -11.91 9.71
N LEU A 193 0.32 -11.70 8.86
CA LEU A 193 -0.26 -12.75 8.04
C LEU A 193 0.79 -13.32 7.08
N LYS A 194 1.55 -12.47 6.39
CA LYS A 194 2.61 -12.87 5.46
C LYS A 194 3.69 -13.70 6.13
N LEU A 195 4.21 -13.24 7.28
CA LEU A 195 5.23 -13.95 8.05
C LEU A 195 4.72 -15.28 8.57
N LYS A 196 3.50 -15.31 9.13
CA LYS A 196 2.87 -16.55 9.60
C LYS A 196 2.74 -17.56 8.47
N PHE A 197 2.27 -17.14 7.29
CA PHE A 197 2.16 -18.02 6.14
C PHE A 197 3.52 -18.53 5.66
N ALA A 198 4.51 -17.65 5.55
CA ALA A 198 5.87 -18.05 5.16
C ALA A 198 6.44 -19.09 6.14
N THR A 199 6.30 -18.90 7.43
CA THR A 199 6.79 -19.81 8.48
C THR A 199 6.07 -21.17 8.41
N GLU A 200 4.75 -21.16 8.34
CA GLU A 200 3.94 -22.38 8.28
C GLU A 200 4.15 -23.18 6.99
N LEU A 201 4.32 -22.50 5.86
CA LEU A 201 4.65 -23.16 4.59
C LEU A 201 6.09 -23.68 4.59
N ALA A 202 7.03 -22.93 5.18
CA ALA A 202 8.44 -23.38 5.27
C ALA A 202 8.59 -24.64 6.15
N SER A 203 7.77 -24.82 7.17
CA SER A 203 7.74 -26.05 7.97
C SER A 203 7.37 -27.31 7.15
N ILE A 204 6.63 -27.13 6.03
CA ILE A 204 6.17 -28.23 5.17
C ILE A 204 7.04 -28.36 3.92
N TYR A 205 7.36 -27.24 3.26
CA TYR A 205 8.01 -27.20 1.96
C TYR A 205 9.50 -26.82 2.02
N GLY A 206 10.02 -26.51 3.21
CA GLY A 206 11.43 -26.21 3.46
C GLY A 206 11.93 -25.04 2.61
N LYS A 207 13.08 -25.24 1.98
CA LYS A 207 13.79 -24.23 1.17
C LYS A 207 13.02 -23.74 -0.07
N ARG A 208 11.90 -24.38 -0.43
CA ARG A 208 11.05 -23.92 -1.53
C ARG A 208 10.28 -22.64 -1.20
N VAL A 209 10.18 -22.28 0.08
CA VAL A 209 9.47 -21.08 0.52
C VAL A 209 10.42 -19.90 0.65
N LEU A 210 10.10 -18.86 -0.06
CA LEU A 210 10.86 -17.60 -0.10
C LEU A 210 10.02 -16.47 0.48
N LEU A 211 10.66 -15.59 1.24
CA LEU A 211 10.06 -14.37 1.74
C LEU A 211 10.73 -13.17 1.08
N GLU A 212 10.02 -12.50 0.18
CA GLU A 212 10.49 -11.30 -0.54
C GLU A 212 11.90 -11.48 -1.12
N ASN A 213 12.13 -12.62 -1.79
CA ASN A 213 13.38 -12.93 -2.46
C ASN A 213 13.12 -13.45 -3.89
N ILE A 214 14.07 -13.26 -4.79
CA ILE A 214 13.92 -13.63 -6.20
C ILE A 214 13.98 -15.16 -6.35
N PRO A 215 12.94 -15.81 -6.92
CA PRO A 215 12.91 -17.24 -7.14
C PRO A 215 13.97 -17.67 -8.16
N LEU A 216 14.67 -18.75 -7.85
CA LEU A 216 15.64 -19.38 -8.75
C LEU A 216 15.03 -20.55 -9.52
N PHE A 217 14.04 -21.23 -8.93
CA PHE A 217 13.40 -22.41 -9.49
C PHE A 217 11.92 -22.18 -9.76
N ASN A 218 11.36 -22.94 -10.71
CA ASN A 218 9.98 -22.76 -11.14
C ASN A 218 8.94 -23.23 -10.11
N ASN A 219 9.28 -24.13 -9.19
CA ASN A 219 8.37 -24.74 -8.24
C ASN A 219 8.45 -24.14 -6.85
N GLU A 220 8.95 -22.90 -6.74
CA GLU A 220 9.07 -22.19 -5.47
C GLU A 220 7.74 -21.52 -5.05
N ILE A 221 7.67 -21.21 -3.77
CA ILE A 221 6.55 -20.54 -3.14
C ILE A 221 7.05 -19.19 -2.64
N LEU A 222 6.63 -18.12 -3.27
CA LEU A 222 7.05 -16.76 -2.92
C LEU A 222 5.97 -16.09 -2.09
N CYS A 223 6.28 -15.75 -0.83
CA CYS A 223 5.46 -14.91 0.03
C CYS A 223 5.97 -13.46 -0.07
N ALA A 224 5.14 -12.54 -0.53
CA ALA A 224 5.54 -11.16 -0.75
C ALA A 224 4.42 -10.16 -0.46
N SER A 225 4.79 -8.90 -0.21
CA SER A 225 3.87 -7.77 -0.24
C SER A 225 3.54 -7.39 -1.68
N TYR A 226 2.40 -6.74 -1.88
CA TYR A 226 2.03 -6.25 -3.21
C TYR A 226 3.07 -5.27 -3.75
N THR A 227 3.55 -4.38 -2.91
CA THR A 227 4.57 -3.38 -3.30
C THR A 227 5.88 -4.04 -3.74
N TRP A 228 6.37 -5.00 -2.95
CA TRP A 228 7.58 -5.73 -3.32
C TRP A 228 7.41 -6.47 -4.65
N TRP A 229 6.28 -7.18 -4.81
CA TRP A 229 5.98 -7.92 -6.03
C TRP A 229 5.90 -7.01 -7.26
N ILE A 230 5.16 -5.91 -7.18
CA ILE A 230 5.02 -4.96 -8.30
C ILE A 230 6.39 -4.44 -8.74
N ASN A 231 7.28 -4.14 -7.80
CA ASN A 231 8.60 -3.58 -8.08
C ASN A 231 9.59 -4.61 -8.62
N ASN A 232 9.40 -5.92 -8.35
CA ASN A 232 10.35 -6.96 -8.72
C ASN A 232 9.80 -7.94 -9.78
N SER A 233 8.53 -7.88 -10.12
CA SER A 233 7.86 -8.84 -11.01
C SER A 233 8.45 -8.91 -12.42
N TYR A 234 9.13 -7.85 -12.87
CA TYR A 234 9.76 -7.80 -14.20
C TYR A 234 11.00 -8.71 -14.31
N CYS A 235 11.70 -8.99 -13.19
CA CYS A 235 12.84 -9.89 -13.11
C CYS A 235 12.44 -11.35 -12.86
N ILE A 236 11.16 -11.59 -12.52
CA ILE A 236 10.70 -12.90 -12.08
C ILE A 236 9.86 -13.54 -13.17
N LYS A 237 10.04 -14.85 -13.36
CA LYS A 237 9.21 -15.63 -14.28
C LYS A 237 7.73 -15.53 -13.87
N SER A 238 6.85 -15.47 -14.86
CA SER A 238 5.41 -15.41 -14.62
C SER A 238 4.95 -16.56 -13.73
N PRO A 239 4.24 -16.28 -12.62
CA PRO A 239 3.76 -17.32 -11.73
C PRO A 239 2.69 -18.18 -12.42
N GLU A 240 2.60 -19.45 -12.03
CA GLU A 240 1.48 -20.32 -12.43
C GLU A 240 0.19 -19.91 -11.72
N GLN A 241 0.33 -19.55 -10.44
CA GLN A 241 -0.81 -19.09 -9.63
C GLN A 241 -0.42 -17.99 -8.66
N ILE A 242 -1.39 -17.09 -8.42
CA ILE A 242 -1.32 -16.08 -7.36
C ILE A 242 -2.45 -16.34 -6.37
N ILE A 243 -2.10 -16.47 -5.10
CA ILE A 243 -3.03 -16.62 -3.98
C ILE A 243 -3.13 -15.29 -3.23
N ILE A 244 -4.32 -14.76 -3.15
CA ILE A 244 -4.64 -13.51 -2.45
C ILE A 244 -5.49 -13.86 -1.23
N PRO A 245 -4.90 -13.87 -0.02
CA PRO A 245 -5.62 -14.11 1.23
C PRO A 245 -6.49 -12.93 1.61
N LEU A 246 -5.99 -11.71 1.39
CA LEU A 246 -6.66 -10.46 1.65
C LEU A 246 -6.60 -9.57 0.41
N LEU A 247 -7.74 -9.01 0.03
CA LEU A 247 -7.78 -7.97 -1.01
C LEU A 247 -6.95 -6.76 -0.57
N PRO A 248 -6.18 -6.13 -1.48
CA PRO A 248 -5.24 -5.06 -1.15
C PRO A 248 -5.93 -3.71 -0.89
N ILE A 249 -6.94 -3.74 -0.02
CA ILE A 249 -7.63 -2.51 0.41
C ILE A 249 -6.73 -1.81 1.42
N PRO A 250 -6.35 -0.55 1.16
CA PRO A 250 -5.49 0.21 2.06
C PRO A 250 -6.07 0.27 3.47
N SER A 251 -5.21 0.11 4.47
CA SER A 251 -5.63 0.22 5.88
C SER A 251 -5.91 1.68 6.22
N VAL A 252 -7.06 1.93 6.83
CA VAL A 252 -7.39 3.26 7.37
C VAL A 252 -6.60 3.59 8.64
N GLU A 253 -5.84 2.64 9.18
CA GLU A 253 -4.95 2.83 10.31
C GLU A 253 -3.60 3.40 9.88
N GLU A 254 -3.25 3.28 8.60
CA GLU A 254 -2.08 3.94 8.05
C GLU A 254 -2.27 5.46 8.06
N PRO A 255 -1.27 6.24 8.52
CA PRO A 255 -1.42 7.67 8.75
C PRO A 255 -1.93 8.46 7.55
N ILE A 256 -1.34 8.25 6.38
CA ILE A 256 -1.76 8.96 5.17
C ILE A 256 -3.20 8.62 4.77
N ASN A 257 -3.57 7.34 4.86
CA ASN A 257 -4.92 6.90 4.55
C ASN A 257 -5.94 7.46 5.53
N ALA A 258 -5.62 7.49 6.84
CA ALA A 258 -6.48 8.08 7.86
C ALA A 258 -6.75 9.56 7.59
N LEU A 259 -5.73 10.33 7.24
CA LEU A 259 -5.85 11.75 6.93
C LEU A 259 -6.61 11.99 5.62
N THR A 260 -6.31 11.21 4.57
CA THR A 260 -7.04 11.30 3.30
C THR A 260 -8.51 10.95 3.46
N VAL A 261 -8.83 9.92 4.27
CA VAL A 261 -10.21 9.56 4.61
C VAL A 261 -10.89 10.68 5.38
N SER A 262 -10.21 11.26 6.38
CA SER A 262 -10.75 12.41 7.15
C SER A 262 -11.00 13.61 6.25
N HIS A 263 -10.06 13.96 5.38
CA HIS A 263 -10.19 15.04 4.40
C HIS A 263 -11.40 14.81 3.46
N ASN A 264 -11.55 13.63 2.90
CA ASN A 264 -12.67 13.29 2.03
C ASN A 264 -14.02 13.30 2.77
N ARG A 265 -14.05 12.85 4.03
CA ARG A 265 -15.26 12.96 4.89
C ARG A 265 -15.68 14.40 5.09
N ASN A 266 -14.74 15.30 5.36
CA ASN A 266 -15.03 16.73 5.52
C ASN A 266 -15.59 17.36 4.24
N LEU A 267 -15.22 16.81 3.09
CA LEU A 267 -15.77 17.19 1.78
C LEU A 267 -17.07 16.44 1.41
N SER A 268 -17.66 15.67 2.34
CA SER A 268 -18.86 14.85 2.11
C SER A 268 -18.74 13.87 0.94
N LYS A 269 -17.53 13.38 0.66
CA LYS A 269 -17.24 12.39 -0.41
C LYS A 269 -17.34 10.96 0.12
N ASP A 270 -17.67 10.02 -0.76
CA ASP A 270 -17.56 8.57 -0.48
C ASP A 270 -16.08 8.16 -0.54
N TRP A 271 -15.37 8.39 0.58
CA TRP A 271 -13.95 8.11 0.72
C TRP A 271 -13.56 6.67 0.36
N PHE A 272 -14.46 5.69 0.60
CA PHE A 272 -14.18 4.31 0.27
C PHE A 272 -14.20 4.08 -1.24
N ARG A 273 -15.25 4.55 -1.93
CA ARG A 273 -15.41 4.36 -3.38
C ARG A 273 -14.55 5.30 -4.21
N GLU A 274 -14.24 6.48 -3.69
CA GLU A 274 -13.46 7.49 -4.42
C GLU A 274 -11.95 7.35 -4.18
N PHE A 275 -11.53 6.72 -3.10
CA PHE A 275 -10.12 6.60 -2.74
C PHE A 275 -9.67 5.15 -2.52
N LEU A 276 -10.14 4.45 -1.47
CA LEU A 276 -9.58 3.15 -1.10
C LEU A 276 -9.86 2.04 -2.14
N LEU A 277 -11.05 2.02 -2.70
CA LEU A 277 -11.42 0.98 -3.66
C LEU A 277 -10.68 1.13 -5.01
N PRO A 278 -10.55 2.32 -5.61
CA PRO A 278 -9.73 2.52 -6.79
C PRO A 278 -8.27 2.14 -6.58
N GLU A 279 -7.68 2.51 -5.46
CA GLU A 279 -6.31 2.14 -5.13
C GLU A 279 -6.14 0.62 -5.01
N ALA A 280 -7.06 -0.06 -4.33
CA ALA A 280 -7.08 -1.51 -4.24
C ALA A 280 -7.17 -2.18 -5.62
N ILE A 281 -8.02 -1.65 -6.52
CA ILE A 281 -8.18 -2.15 -7.89
C ILE A 281 -6.87 -1.98 -8.67
N GLN A 282 -6.27 -0.80 -8.62
CA GLN A 282 -5.00 -0.52 -9.32
C GLN A 282 -3.87 -1.43 -8.83
N LYS A 283 -3.74 -1.59 -7.52
CA LYS A 283 -2.74 -2.46 -6.90
C LYS A 283 -2.94 -3.92 -7.34
N LEU A 284 -4.18 -4.38 -7.36
CA LEU A 284 -4.54 -5.72 -7.81
C LEU A 284 -4.22 -5.93 -9.30
N GLU A 285 -4.65 -5.03 -10.18
CA GLU A 285 -4.42 -5.13 -11.62
C GLU A 285 -2.93 -5.19 -11.96
N ARG A 286 -2.12 -4.34 -11.34
CA ARG A 286 -0.65 -4.37 -11.50
C ARG A 286 -0.06 -5.71 -11.05
N SER A 287 -0.54 -6.24 -9.93
CA SER A 287 -0.01 -7.48 -9.34
C SER A 287 -0.33 -8.71 -10.16
N ILE A 288 -1.50 -8.76 -10.81
CA ILE A 288 -1.93 -9.91 -11.62
C ILE A 288 -1.49 -9.83 -13.09
N SER A 289 -0.93 -8.70 -13.51
CA SER A 289 -0.48 -8.49 -14.90
C SER A 289 0.43 -9.63 -15.42
N PRO A 290 1.40 -10.16 -14.67
CA PRO A 290 2.23 -11.28 -15.13
C PRO A 290 1.46 -12.57 -15.41
N LEU A 291 0.32 -12.83 -14.74
CA LEU A 291 -0.51 -14.03 -15.02
C LEU A 291 -1.06 -14.06 -16.44
N ARG A 292 -1.25 -12.90 -17.05
CA ARG A 292 -1.82 -12.80 -18.41
C ARG A 292 -0.89 -13.35 -19.48
N LYS A 293 0.42 -13.43 -19.21
CA LYS A 293 1.38 -14.00 -20.16
C LYS A 293 1.13 -15.49 -20.41
N ASN A 294 0.72 -16.24 -19.37
CA ASN A 294 0.62 -17.70 -19.40
C ASN A 294 -0.78 -18.24 -19.04
N ALA A 295 -1.81 -17.39 -19.10
CA ALA A 295 -3.18 -17.77 -18.67
C ALA A 295 -3.18 -18.40 -17.25
N GLY A 296 -2.44 -17.80 -16.34
CA GLY A 296 -2.28 -18.31 -14.97
C GLY A 296 -3.55 -18.25 -14.13
N LYS A 297 -3.47 -18.77 -12.91
CA LYS A 297 -4.61 -18.89 -11.97
C LYS A 297 -4.54 -17.80 -10.92
N LEU A 298 -5.63 -17.10 -10.71
CA LEU A 298 -5.82 -16.16 -9.62
C LEU A 298 -6.79 -16.73 -8.60
N ILE A 299 -6.33 -16.89 -7.37
CA ILE A 299 -7.12 -17.43 -6.26
C ILE A 299 -7.35 -16.30 -5.25
N ILE A 300 -8.62 -15.96 -4.98
CA ILE A 300 -8.99 -14.95 -3.98
C ILE A 300 -9.68 -15.64 -2.82
N LEU A 301 -9.01 -15.68 -1.67
CA LEU A 301 -9.49 -16.32 -0.46
C LEU A 301 -10.18 -15.34 0.52
N ASP A 302 -10.38 -14.11 0.10
CA ASP A 302 -11.06 -13.08 0.87
C ASP A 302 -12.57 -13.12 0.65
N GLY A 303 -13.33 -13.43 1.70
CA GLY A 303 -14.80 -13.50 1.62
C GLY A 303 -15.47 -12.17 1.26
N ARG A 304 -14.76 -11.04 1.35
CA ARG A 304 -15.27 -9.73 0.96
C ARG A 304 -15.57 -9.65 -0.55
N ALA A 305 -14.83 -10.43 -1.36
CA ALA A 305 -15.04 -10.49 -2.80
C ALA A 305 -16.48 -10.87 -3.19
N HIS A 306 -17.12 -11.77 -2.45
CA HIS A 306 -18.51 -12.19 -2.68
C HIS A 306 -19.53 -11.50 -1.76
N LYS A 307 -19.16 -11.28 -0.49
CA LYS A 307 -20.12 -10.79 0.52
C LYS A 307 -20.34 -9.29 0.50
N ARG A 308 -19.45 -8.53 -0.14
CA ARG A 308 -19.55 -7.07 -0.23
C ARG A 308 -20.00 -6.62 -1.63
N LYS A 309 -20.90 -5.64 -1.69
CA LYS A 309 -21.39 -5.08 -2.98
C LYS A 309 -20.26 -4.58 -3.89
N TRP A 310 -19.22 -4.00 -3.31
CA TRP A 310 -18.05 -3.52 -4.04
C TRP A 310 -17.11 -4.64 -4.52
N GLY A 311 -17.20 -5.84 -3.97
CA GLY A 311 -16.41 -6.99 -4.43
C GLY A 311 -16.62 -7.31 -5.91
N ARG A 312 -17.83 -7.08 -6.43
CA ARG A 312 -18.13 -7.21 -7.87
C ARG A 312 -17.32 -6.25 -8.74
N LEU A 313 -17.01 -5.05 -8.25
CA LEU A 313 -16.18 -4.08 -8.98
C LEU A 313 -14.75 -4.57 -9.10
N ILE A 314 -14.20 -5.16 -8.03
CA ILE A 314 -12.89 -5.80 -8.05
C ILE A 314 -12.87 -6.98 -9.04
N LEU A 315 -13.86 -7.86 -9.00
CA LEU A 315 -13.91 -8.98 -9.94
C LEU A 315 -14.10 -8.52 -11.41
N LYS A 316 -14.79 -7.40 -11.61
CA LYS A 316 -14.93 -6.79 -12.95
C LYS A 316 -13.61 -6.22 -13.48
N SER A 317 -12.78 -5.63 -12.60
CA SER A 317 -11.51 -5.04 -13.03
C SER A 317 -10.50 -6.09 -13.54
N ILE A 318 -10.65 -7.34 -13.09
CA ILE A 318 -9.76 -8.45 -13.49
C ILE A 318 -10.08 -8.97 -14.92
N GLN A 319 -11.14 -8.51 -15.57
CA GLN A 319 -11.50 -8.96 -16.92
C GLN A 319 -10.39 -8.64 -17.97
N PRO A 320 -10.19 -9.48 -19.03
CA PRO A 320 -10.90 -10.73 -19.31
C PRO A 320 -10.42 -11.87 -18.43
N SER A 321 -11.37 -12.56 -17.86
CA SER A 321 -11.11 -13.69 -16.98
C SER A 321 -12.19 -14.76 -17.15
N LYS A 322 -11.88 -15.99 -16.75
CA LYS A 322 -12.81 -17.10 -16.69
C LYS A 322 -12.94 -17.57 -15.25
N GLN A 323 -14.12 -17.48 -14.69
CA GLN A 323 -14.36 -17.98 -13.35
C GLN A 323 -14.40 -19.50 -13.34
N ILE A 324 -13.73 -20.11 -12.38
CA ILE A 324 -13.71 -21.54 -12.10
C ILE A 324 -14.45 -21.77 -10.80
N ASN A 325 -15.39 -22.71 -10.80
CA ASN A 325 -16.19 -23.01 -9.61
C ASN A 325 -15.55 -24.08 -8.70
N TYR A 326 -14.71 -24.93 -9.26
CA TYR A 326 -14.07 -26.03 -8.56
C TYR A 326 -12.58 -26.05 -8.86
N MET A 327 -11.77 -26.03 -7.84
CA MET A 327 -10.31 -26.12 -7.95
C MET A 327 -9.73 -27.09 -6.91
N LEU A 328 -10.47 -27.33 -5.85
CA LEU A 328 -10.13 -28.29 -4.81
C LEU A 328 -11.07 -29.49 -4.92
N PRO A 329 -10.59 -30.73 -4.71
CA PRO A 329 -11.47 -31.84 -4.51
C PRO A 329 -12.29 -31.57 -3.24
N TYR A 330 -13.61 -31.69 -3.33
CA TYR A 330 -14.57 -31.45 -2.23
C TYR A 330 -14.86 -29.97 -1.86
N ASP A 331 -14.91 -29.10 -2.86
CA ASP A 331 -15.51 -27.76 -2.67
C ASP A 331 -17.03 -27.81 -2.64
#